data_51cfb028f0a04d70155f402a9e79d46f
#
_entry.id   51cfb028f0a04d70155f402a9e79d46f
#
_cell.length_a   1.000
_cell.length_b   1.000
_cell.length_c   1.000
_cell.angle_alpha   90.00
_cell.angle_beta   90.00
_cell.angle_gamma   90.00
#
_symmetry.space_group_name_H-M   'P 1'
#
loop_
_entity.id
_entity.type
_entity.pdbx_description
1 polymer ?
#
loop_
_entity_poly.entity_id
_entity_poly.type
_entity_poly.pdbx_seq_one_letter_code
_entity_poly.pdbx_strand_id
1 'polypeptide(L)'
;MDTSMKQGLSSNLRQFKMGIKATRKNEFIKKKFNYTGSCVPEKHYMVDISHKLAQIIEMIDEGEYFTINRPRQYGKTTTLDMLERKLPEKGYMPVLMSFEGVGDLMFKDEKRFCKDFLEILSDNISYTNEQLAEYLIQESHQIEGFRGISKVITRLIQKSETNIVLMIDEVDRTSNNKLFLNFLGVLRNKFLNRNKGKDYTFQSVILAGVHDVKNLKLMIRPTEEHKYNSPWNIAIDFNVDLRFSEQEISTMIEEYKIDKNIKMDVENIAERLYYFTSGYPFLVSKLCNIIENKIISSQDKFYWSEKSIEKAIQIILREDNTNFESLIKNLENNKDLYSYIFKIIMQGEKKAYNIDNPIIKLGEMYGILSEKKGAVQIHNRIYEQRIYNYLSSKIETSIDIGNYNFKDNFLQSDGHLNFSKILIKFQDFMRTEYSKKDLPFLERNGRLIFLAFLKPVINGKGYDFKEVQISEEKRLDVIVTYLDRRYVVELKVWHGPEAHKKGIRQLKDYMDRVGVTEAFLLIFDFRVTKKWKQENIQVGTSNIFTVWV
;
A
#
# COMPACT_ATOMS: atom_id res chain seq x y z
N MET A 1 -8.02 -64.30 1.12
CA MET A 1 -8.51 -63.20 1.91
C MET A 1 -7.42 -62.12 1.86
N ASP A 2 -7.45 -60.99 1.24
CA ASP A 2 -8.55 -60.08 1.10
C ASP A 2 -8.25 -59.01 0.01
N THR A 3 -8.60 -59.31 -1.21
CA THR A 3 -8.55 -58.33 -2.31
C THR A 3 -9.89 -57.60 -2.48
N SER A 4 -10.96 -58.11 -1.87
CA SER A 4 -12.31 -57.54 -1.96
C SER A 4 -12.52 -56.36 -1.00
N MET A 5 -11.81 -56.28 0.13
CA MET A 5 -11.94 -55.16 1.08
C MET A 5 -11.25 -53.88 0.63
N LYS A 6 -10.15 -53.96 -0.14
CA LYS A 6 -9.46 -52.77 -0.67
C LYS A 6 -10.21 -52.11 -1.81
N GLN A 7 -10.96 -52.84 -2.62
CA GLN A 7 -11.78 -52.28 -3.69
C GLN A 7 -13.06 -51.60 -3.16
N GLY A 8 -13.63 -52.06 -2.05
CA GLY A 8 -14.79 -51.41 -1.45
C GLY A 8 -14.49 -50.06 -0.77
N LEU A 9 -13.31 -49.90 -0.19
CA LEU A 9 -12.88 -48.63 0.42
C LEU A 9 -12.59 -47.54 -0.63
N SER A 10 -11.99 -47.92 -1.79
CA SER A 10 -11.71 -46.98 -2.90
C SER A 10 -13.00 -46.49 -3.57
N SER A 11 -14.02 -47.35 -3.74
CA SER A 11 -15.30 -46.93 -4.35
C SER A 11 -16.13 -46.05 -3.43
N ASN A 12 -16.12 -46.30 -2.12
CA ASN A 12 -16.82 -45.47 -1.13
C ASN A 12 -16.17 -44.09 -0.96
N LEU A 13 -14.85 -43.97 -1.04
CA LEU A 13 -14.14 -42.70 -1.01
C LEU A 13 -14.39 -41.89 -2.30
N ARG A 14 -14.49 -42.54 -3.47
CA ARG A 14 -14.90 -41.87 -4.72
C ARG A 14 -16.35 -41.41 -4.69
N GLN A 15 -17.28 -42.20 -4.16
CA GLN A 15 -18.68 -41.81 -3.98
C GLN A 15 -18.83 -40.69 -2.94
N PHE A 16 -18.04 -40.72 -1.85
CA PHE A 16 -18.01 -39.65 -0.85
C PHE A 16 -17.44 -38.33 -1.42
N LYS A 17 -16.37 -38.39 -2.24
CA LYS A 17 -15.83 -37.23 -2.95
C LYS A 17 -16.77 -36.70 -4.07
N MET A 18 -17.51 -37.56 -4.74
CA MET A 18 -18.58 -37.13 -5.69
C MET A 18 -19.82 -36.60 -4.95
N GLY A 19 -20.19 -37.16 -3.81
CA GLY A 19 -21.30 -36.70 -2.98
C GLY A 19 -21.07 -35.29 -2.38
N ILE A 20 -19.83 -34.96 -2.02
CA ILE A 20 -19.47 -33.61 -1.54
C ILE A 20 -19.49 -32.58 -2.67
N LYS A 21 -19.25 -32.98 -3.94
CA LYS A 21 -19.42 -32.10 -5.10
C LYS A 21 -20.88 -31.91 -5.52
N ALA A 22 -21.77 -32.86 -5.22
CA ALA A 22 -23.17 -32.85 -5.71
C ALA A 22 -24.19 -32.22 -4.74
N THR A 23 -23.83 -31.94 -3.47
CA THR A 23 -24.78 -31.41 -2.46
C THR A 23 -24.56 -29.93 -2.11
N ARG A 24 -23.65 -29.21 -2.75
CA ARG A 24 -23.73 -27.74 -2.72
C ARG A 24 -24.73 -27.30 -3.77
N LYS A 25 -26.00 -27.13 -3.36
CA LYS A 25 -26.97 -26.29 -4.07
C LYS A 25 -26.24 -25.02 -4.53
N ASN A 26 -26.45 -24.62 -5.80
CA ASN A 26 -26.12 -23.30 -6.32
C ASN A 26 -26.88 -22.23 -5.49
N GLU A 27 -26.47 -21.98 -4.27
CA GLU A 27 -26.71 -20.70 -3.64
C GLU A 27 -25.84 -19.73 -4.42
N PHE A 28 -26.46 -18.81 -5.13
CA PHE A 28 -25.79 -17.69 -5.79
C PHE A 28 -24.92 -17.01 -4.73
N ILE A 29 -23.63 -17.32 -4.73
CA ILE A 29 -22.68 -16.70 -3.81
C ILE A 29 -22.61 -15.23 -4.20
N LYS A 30 -23.24 -14.38 -3.37
CA LYS A 30 -23.23 -12.93 -3.58
C LYS A 30 -21.79 -12.44 -3.47
N LYS A 31 -21.22 -11.95 -4.57
CA LYS A 31 -19.88 -11.36 -4.57
C LYS A 31 -19.81 -10.15 -3.65
N LYS A 32 -18.63 -9.91 -3.09
CA LYS A 32 -18.34 -8.76 -2.21
C LYS A 32 -16.97 -8.17 -2.52
N PHE A 33 -16.74 -6.92 -2.14
CA PHE A 33 -15.40 -6.33 -2.14
C PHE A 33 -14.61 -6.88 -0.96
N ASN A 34 -13.50 -7.59 -1.25
CA ASN A 34 -12.65 -8.19 -0.24
C ASN A 34 -11.38 -7.37 -0.03
N TYR A 35 -11.02 -7.14 1.24
CA TYR A 35 -9.81 -6.43 1.65
C TYR A 35 -9.00 -7.20 2.71
N THR A 36 -9.40 -8.45 3.02
CA THR A 36 -8.74 -9.33 3.99
C THR A 36 -8.37 -10.66 3.34
N GLY A 37 -7.14 -11.12 3.52
CA GLY A 37 -6.65 -12.35 2.91
C GLY A 37 -6.60 -12.27 1.38
N SER A 38 -6.50 -13.42 0.71
CA SER A 38 -6.50 -13.50 -0.75
C SER A 38 -7.90 -13.31 -1.35
N CYS A 39 -7.94 -12.81 -2.58
CA CYS A 39 -9.18 -12.66 -3.34
C CYS A 39 -9.47 -13.91 -4.17
N VAL A 40 -10.74 -14.31 -4.20
CA VAL A 40 -11.25 -15.49 -4.90
C VAL A 40 -12.27 -15.03 -5.94
N PRO A 41 -12.07 -15.28 -7.25
CA PRO A 41 -12.92 -14.73 -8.33
C PRO A 41 -14.40 -15.09 -8.19
N GLU A 42 -14.70 -16.27 -7.67
CA GLU A 42 -16.07 -16.76 -7.49
C GLU A 42 -16.84 -16.06 -6.36
N LYS A 43 -16.12 -15.38 -5.45
CA LYS A 43 -16.67 -14.78 -4.22
C LYS A 43 -16.48 -13.27 -4.14
N HIS A 44 -15.54 -12.73 -4.93
CA HIS A 44 -15.11 -11.35 -4.78
C HIS A 44 -15.16 -10.63 -6.13
N TYR A 45 -15.50 -9.34 -6.10
CA TYR A 45 -15.24 -8.45 -7.22
C TYR A 45 -13.75 -8.24 -7.31
N MET A 46 -13.18 -8.49 -8.49
CA MET A 46 -11.73 -8.45 -8.68
C MET A 46 -11.35 -7.51 -9.82
N VAL A 47 -10.20 -6.89 -9.64
CA VAL A 47 -9.54 -6.12 -10.70
C VAL A 47 -8.95 -7.10 -11.71
N ASP A 48 -9.15 -6.86 -13.00
CA ASP A 48 -8.50 -7.64 -14.05
C ASP A 48 -7.01 -7.25 -14.17
N ILE A 49 -6.15 -8.16 -13.74
CA ILE A 49 -4.70 -8.04 -13.83
C ILE A 49 -4.10 -9.03 -14.84
N SER A 50 -4.88 -9.50 -15.81
CA SER A 50 -4.46 -10.55 -16.76
C SER A 50 -3.18 -10.19 -17.51
N HIS A 51 -2.99 -8.93 -17.89
CA HIS A 51 -1.76 -8.47 -18.54
C HIS A 51 -0.52 -8.52 -17.63
N LYS A 52 -0.68 -8.26 -16.32
CA LYS A 52 0.41 -8.40 -15.33
C LYS A 52 0.78 -9.86 -15.13
N LEU A 53 -0.24 -10.73 -15.05
CA LEU A 53 -0.01 -12.17 -14.97
C LEU A 53 0.70 -12.69 -16.23
N ALA A 54 0.37 -12.16 -17.41
CA ALA A 54 1.06 -12.52 -18.65
C ALA A 54 2.55 -12.15 -18.59
N GLN A 55 2.90 -10.96 -18.09
CA GLN A 55 4.30 -10.55 -17.89
C GLN A 55 5.04 -11.46 -16.88
N ILE A 56 4.36 -11.88 -15.81
CA ILE A 56 4.96 -12.80 -14.83
C ILE A 56 5.15 -14.20 -15.44
N ILE A 57 4.19 -14.66 -16.25
CA ILE A 57 4.29 -15.95 -16.93
C ILE A 57 5.43 -15.93 -17.94
N GLU A 58 5.67 -14.83 -18.64
CA GLU A 58 6.83 -14.68 -19.56
C GLU A 58 8.16 -14.89 -18.80
N MET A 59 8.33 -14.30 -17.60
CA MET A 59 9.51 -14.56 -16.76
C MET A 59 9.61 -16.03 -16.35
N ILE A 60 8.48 -16.72 -16.11
CA ILE A 60 8.44 -18.15 -15.80
C ILE A 60 8.82 -18.98 -17.03
N ASP A 61 8.33 -18.63 -18.22
CA ASP A 61 8.63 -19.30 -19.50
C ASP A 61 10.14 -19.22 -19.81
N GLU A 62 10.77 -18.08 -19.52
CA GLU A 62 12.22 -17.87 -19.63
C GLU A 62 13.02 -18.65 -18.58
N GLY A 63 12.36 -19.25 -17.60
CA GLY A 63 13.00 -20.04 -16.54
C GLY A 63 13.68 -19.20 -15.48
N GLU A 64 13.28 -17.95 -15.31
CA GLU A 64 13.89 -17.02 -14.38
C GLU A 64 13.47 -17.25 -12.93
N TYR A 65 14.37 -16.95 -12.00
CA TYR A 65 14.10 -16.88 -10.56
C TYR A 65 13.96 -15.42 -10.18
N PHE A 66 12.93 -15.08 -9.41
CA PHE A 66 12.68 -13.68 -9.04
C PHE A 66 11.98 -13.54 -7.68
N THR A 67 11.91 -12.31 -7.18
CA THR A 67 11.31 -12.00 -5.89
C THR A 67 10.27 -10.89 -6.04
N ILE A 68 9.04 -11.16 -5.59
CA ILE A 68 7.96 -10.19 -5.51
C ILE A 68 8.06 -9.43 -4.18
N ASN A 69 8.90 -8.40 -4.14
CA ASN A 69 9.08 -7.54 -2.98
C ASN A 69 8.10 -6.38 -3.05
N ARG A 70 6.99 -6.48 -2.33
CA ARG A 70 5.97 -5.42 -2.29
C ARG A 70 5.48 -5.24 -0.85
N PRO A 71 4.99 -4.06 -0.49
CA PRO A 71 4.44 -3.78 0.83
C PRO A 71 3.35 -4.77 1.27
N ARG A 72 2.98 -4.74 2.52
CA ARG A 72 1.85 -5.53 3.03
C ARG A 72 0.55 -5.13 2.33
N GLN A 73 -0.35 -6.11 2.15
CA GLN A 73 -1.67 -5.89 1.53
C GLN A 73 -1.61 -5.26 0.13
N TYR A 74 -0.55 -5.59 -0.61
CA TYR A 74 -0.29 -5.11 -1.98
C TYR A 74 -0.69 -6.12 -3.05
N GLY A 75 -1.45 -7.17 -2.69
CA GLY A 75 -1.97 -8.17 -3.61
C GLY A 75 -1.01 -9.32 -3.94
N LYS A 76 0.14 -9.48 -3.24
CA LYS A 76 1.12 -10.55 -3.48
C LYS A 76 0.48 -11.94 -3.48
N THR A 77 -0.13 -12.34 -2.35
CA THR A 77 -0.78 -13.65 -2.21
C THR A 77 -1.86 -13.87 -3.27
N THR A 78 -2.71 -12.87 -3.53
CA THR A 78 -3.73 -12.97 -4.61
C THR A 78 -3.09 -13.18 -5.98
N THR A 79 -1.96 -12.52 -6.26
CA THR A 79 -1.23 -12.72 -7.53
C THR A 79 -0.68 -14.15 -7.63
N LEU A 80 -0.12 -14.70 -6.54
CA LEU A 80 0.36 -16.08 -6.51
C LEU A 80 -0.79 -17.08 -6.67
N ASP A 81 -1.93 -16.89 -6.00
CA ASP A 81 -3.13 -17.73 -6.17
C ASP A 81 -3.66 -17.71 -7.60
N MET A 82 -3.62 -16.53 -8.26
CA MET A 82 -4.03 -16.42 -9.66
C MET A 82 -3.04 -17.10 -10.61
N LEU A 83 -1.73 -17.04 -10.32
CA LEU A 83 -0.71 -17.80 -11.06
C LEU A 83 -0.91 -19.31 -10.87
N GLU A 84 -1.16 -19.77 -9.64
CA GLU A 84 -1.43 -21.18 -9.35
C GLU A 84 -2.60 -21.72 -10.20
N ARG A 85 -3.64 -20.91 -10.41
CA ARG A 85 -4.79 -21.27 -11.26
C ARG A 85 -4.50 -21.27 -12.75
N LYS A 86 -3.61 -20.35 -13.23
CA LYS A 86 -3.32 -20.17 -14.65
C LYS A 86 -2.19 -21.04 -15.19
N LEU A 87 -1.20 -21.38 -14.38
CA LEU A 87 -0.02 -22.12 -14.81
C LEU A 87 -0.32 -23.52 -15.36
N PRO A 88 -1.32 -24.29 -14.83
CA PRO A 88 -1.68 -25.58 -15.44
C PRO A 88 -2.16 -25.48 -16.89
N GLU A 89 -2.81 -24.39 -17.29
CA GLU A 89 -3.23 -24.13 -18.68
C GLU A 89 -2.04 -23.95 -19.62
N LYS A 90 -0.85 -23.63 -19.05
CA LYS A 90 0.42 -23.47 -19.76
C LYS A 90 1.31 -24.72 -19.70
N GLY A 91 0.83 -25.82 -19.09
CA GLY A 91 1.57 -27.06 -18.96
C GLY A 91 2.57 -27.10 -17.82
N TYR A 92 2.45 -26.18 -16.84
CA TYR A 92 3.26 -26.17 -15.63
C TYR A 92 2.53 -26.82 -14.46
N MET A 93 3.29 -27.40 -13.55
CA MET A 93 2.81 -27.78 -12.21
C MET A 93 3.17 -26.68 -11.21
N PRO A 94 2.24 -25.81 -10.80
CA PRO A 94 2.50 -24.84 -9.76
C PRO A 94 2.51 -25.51 -8.39
N VAL A 95 3.43 -25.10 -7.54
CA VAL A 95 3.49 -25.48 -6.13
C VAL A 95 3.59 -24.21 -5.31
N LEU A 96 2.48 -23.80 -4.71
CA LEU A 96 2.39 -22.65 -3.85
C LEU A 96 2.47 -23.09 -2.39
N MET A 97 3.51 -22.65 -1.70
CA MET A 97 3.69 -22.92 -0.27
C MET A 97 3.87 -21.62 0.50
N SER A 98 3.51 -21.62 1.79
CA SER A 98 3.71 -20.49 2.67
C SER A 98 4.48 -20.93 3.91
N PHE A 99 5.38 -20.06 4.36
CA PHE A 99 6.01 -20.24 5.68
C PHE A 99 5.21 -19.56 6.81
N GLU A 100 4.00 -19.06 6.51
CA GLU A 100 3.07 -18.64 7.55
C GLU A 100 2.57 -19.84 8.35
N GLY A 101 2.66 -19.77 9.67
CA GLY A 101 2.24 -20.87 10.55
C GLY A 101 3.26 -22.00 10.73
N VAL A 102 4.38 -21.97 10.00
CA VAL A 102 5.50 -22.89 10.26
C VAL A 102 6.21 -22.45 11.55
N GLY A 103 6.26 -23.35 12.54
CA GLY A 103 6.86 -23.06 13.84
C GLY A 103 8.38 -22.89 13.77
N ASP A 104 8.95 -22.18 14.75
CA ASP A 104 10.40 -21.96 14.87
C ASP A 104 11.22 -23.24 14.91
N LEU A 105 10.59 -24.37 15.24
CA LEU A 105 11.21 -25.70 15.27
C LEU A 105 11.76 -26.14 13.91
N MET A 106 11.12 -25.77 12.80
CA MET A 106 11.64 -26.05 11.46
C MET A 106 13.04 -25.47 11.26
N PHE A 107 13.32 -24.34 11.88
CA PHE A 107 14.57 -23.59 11.71
C PHE A 107 15.61 -23.90 12.80
N LYS A 108 15.42 -24.99 13.56
CA LYS A 108 16.30 -25.38 14.65
C LYS A 108 17.61 -25.97 14.15
N ASP A 109 17.51 -26.87 13.17
CA ASP A 109 18.67 -27.54 12.56
C ASP A 109 18.40 -27.88 11.09
N GLU A 110 19.48 -28.21 10.38
CA GLU A 110 19.46 -28.45 8.93
C GLU A 110 18.62 -29.66 8.54
N LYS A 111 18.69 -30.75 9.30
CA LYS A 111 17.95 -31.99 9.04
C LYS A 111 16.45 -31.75 9.18
N ARG A 112 16.05 -31.05 10.24
CA ARG A 112 14.66 -30.70 10.50
C ARG A 112 14.11 -29.78 9.42
N PHE A 113 14.87 -28.76 9.04
CA PHE A 113 14.47 -27.87 7.95
C PHE A 113 14.21 -28.62 6.65
N CYS A 114 15.14 -29.49 6.26
CA CYS A 114 15.04 -30.27 5.03
C CYS A 114 13.83 -31.23 5.05
N LYS A 115 13.60 -31.88 6.18
CA LYS A 115 12.46 -32.77 6.38
C LYS A 115 11.14 -32.02 6.25
N ASP A 116 10.94 -30.99 7.07
CA ASP A 116 9.70 -30.22 7.11
C ASP A 116 9.43 -29.54 5.73
N PHE A 117 10.49 -29.07 5.03
CA PHE A 117 10.35 -28.53 3.67
C PHE A 117 9.81 -29.58 2.69
N LEU A 118 10.34 -30.83 2.71
CA LEU A 118 9.86 -31.88 1.81
C LEU A 118 8.42 -32.32 2.16
N GLU A 119 8.05 -32.33 3.44
CA GLU A 119 6.69 -32.64 3.87
C GLU A 119 5.70 -31.57 3.39
N ILE A 120 6.01 -30.28 3.58
CA ILE A 120 5.18 -29.17 3.07
C ILE A 120 5.09 -29.21 1.53
N LEU A 121 6.21 -29.51 0.85
CA LEU A 121 6.23 -29.65 -0.61
C LEU A 121 5.34 -30.82 -1.06
N SER A 122 5.39 -31.95 -0.35
CA SER A 122 4.53 -33.10 -0.59
C SER A 122 3.05 -32.78 -0.42
N ASP A 123 2.68 -32.12 0.68
CA ASP A 123 1.30 -31.74 0.96
C ASP A 123 0.71 -30.91 -0.18
N ASN A 124 1.47 -29.95 -0.73
CA ASN A 124 1.03 -29.12 -1.84
C ASN A 124 0.96 -29.89 -3.18
N ILE A 125 1.88 -30.80 -3.44
CA ILE A 125 1.89 -31.60 -4.68
C ILE A 125 0.81 -32.68 -4.63
N SER A 126 0.39 -33.17 -3.47
CA SER A 126 -0.58 -34.26 -3.32
C SER A 126 -1.92 -33.99 -4.01
N TYR A 127 -2.32 -32.73 -4.15
CA TYR A 127 -3.56 -32.36 -4.84
C TYR A 127 -3.49 -32.53 -6.35
N THR A 128 -2.26 -32.59 -6.93
CA THR A 128 -2.04 -32.67 -8.38
C THR A 128 -1.38 -33.98 -8.81
N ASN A 129 -0.47 -34.52 -7.98
CA ASN A 129 0.28 -35.74 -8.28
C ASN A 129 0.61 -36.53 -6.99
N GLU A 130 -0.21 -37.54 -6.67
CA GLU A 130 -0.08 -38.37 -5.47
C GLU A 130 1.24 -39.18 -5.44
N GLN A 131 1.72 -39.67 -6.61
CA GLN A 131 2.95 -40.46 -6.68
C GLN A 131 4.20 -39.62 -6.35
N LEU A 132 4.25 -38.38 -6.81
CA LEU A 132 5.34 -37.46 -6.47
C LEU A 132 5.28 -37.07 -4.98
N ALA A 133 4.08 -36.91 -4.43
CA ALA A 133 3.90 -36.61 -3.00
C ALA A 133 4.39 -37.77 -2.13
N GLU A 134 4.00 -39.02 -2.43
CA GLU A 134 4.50 -40.20 -1.73
C GLU A 134 6.03 -40.33 -1.81
N TYR A 135 6.60 -40.07 -2.99
CA TYR A 135 8.06 -40.04 -3.14
C TYR A 135 8.71 -39.03 -2.19
N LEU A 136 8.18 -37.82 -2.09
CA LEU A 136 8.73 -36.79 -1.20
C LEU A 136 8.62 -37.16 0.28
N ILE A 137 7.52 -37.79 0.71
CA ILE A 137 7.37 -38.30 2.07
C ILE A 137 8.39 -39.39 2.39
N GLN A 138 8.62 -40.32 1.47
CA GLN A 138 9.63 -41.38 1.66
C GLN A 138 11.04 -40.75 1.81
N GLU A 139 11.40 -39.81 0.96
CA GLU A 139 12.71 -39.14 1.03
C GLU A 139 12.83 -38.26 2.29
N SER A 140 11.74 -37.66 2.80
CA SER A 140 11.77 -36.82 3.99
C SER A 140 12.20 -37.58 5.25
N HIS A 141 11.88 -38.88 5.36
CA HIS A 141 12.28 -39.71 6.47
C HIS A 141 13.79 -40.03 6.50
N GLN A 142 14.47 -39.99 5.37
CA GLN A 142 15.88 -40.35 5.22
C GLN A 142 16.80 -39.14 4.99
N ILE A 143 16.23 -37.93 4.93
CA ILE A 143 16.99 -36.74 4.60
C ILE A 143 17.98 -36.35 5.70
N GLU A 144 19.23 -36.07 5.34
CA GLU A 144 20.30 -35.73 6.29
C GLU A 144 20.76 -34.26 6.20
N GLY A 145 20.26 -33.48 5.22
CA GLY A 145 20.59 -32.08 5.08
C GLY A 145 20.56 -31.54 3.66
N PHE A 146 21.12 -30.36 3.42
CA PHE A 146 21.02 -29.64 2.15
C PHE A 146 21.61 -30.39 0.94
N ARG A 147 22.61 -31.23 1.13
CA ARG A 147 23.11 -32.09 0.05
C ARG A 147 22.09 -33.15 -0.35
N GLY A 148 21.34 -33.66 0.62
CA GLY A 148 20.23 -34.59 0.40
C GLY A 148 19.10 -33.92 -0.37
N ILE A 149 18.63 -32.76 0.10
CA ILE A 149 17.54 -32.03 -0.56
C ILE A 149 17.85 -31.64 -1.99
N SER A 150 19.12 -31.29 -2.28
CA SER A 150 19.56 -31.02 -3.67
C SER A 150 19.35 -32.23 -4.58
N LYS A 151 19.68 -33.44 -4.09
CA LYS A 151 19.48 -34.69 -4.85
C LYS A 151 17.99 -35.04 -5.01
N VAL A 152 17.21 -34.83 -3.93
CA VAL A 152 15.75 -35.08 -3.99
C VAL A 152 15.10 -34.16 -5.02
N ILE A 153 15.44 -32.86 -5.05
CA ILE A 153 14.93 -31.93 -6.07
C ILE A 153 15.29 -32.43 -7.48
N THR A 154 16.55 -32.84 -7.73
CA THR A 154 16.94 -33.36 -9.07
C THR A 154 16.05 -34.53 -9.47
N ARG A 155 15.84 -35.52 -8.58
CA ARG A 155 15.02 -36.70 -8.86
C ARG A 155 13.54 -36.36 -9.01
N LEU A 156 13.02 -35.43 -8.21
CA LEU A 156 11.66 -34.93 -8.29
C LEU A 156 11.37 -34.40 -9.70
N ILE A 157 12.25 -33.51 -10.20
CA ILE A 157 12.09 -32.90 -11.54
C ILE A 157 12.22 -33.96 -12.64
N GLN A 158 13.13 -34.93 -12.51
CA GLN A 158 13.28 -36.03 -13.48
C GLN A 158 12.07 -37.00 -13.49
N LYS A 159 11.37 -37.14 -12.36
CA LYS A 159 10.16 -37.97 -12.26
C LYS A 159 8.89 -37.23 -12.68
N SER A 160 8.92 -35.92 -12.69
CA SER A 160 7.76 -35.11 -13.07
C SER A 160 7.61 -35.07 -14.59
N GLU A 161 6.40 -35.29 -15.07
CA GLU A 161 6.06 -35.18 -16.51
C GLU A 161 5.92 -33.71 -16.94
N THR A 162 5.76 -32.80 -16.00
CA THR A 162 5.58 -31.36 -16.25
C THR A 162 6.62 -30.54 -15.50
N ASN A 163 6.97 -29.40 -16.03
CA ASN A 163 7.89 -28.48 -15.36
C ASN A 163 7.24 -27.90 -14.11
N ILE A 164 7.94 -27.98 -12.98
CA ILE A 164 7.44 -27.48 -11.68
C ILE A 164 7.85 -26.03 -11.46
N VAL A 165 6.89 -25.18 -11.11
CA VAL A 165 7.09 -23.79 -10.68
C VAL A 165 6.88 -23.70 -9.17
N LEU A 166 7.94 -23.39 -8.42
CA LEU A 166 7.91 -23.25 -6.98
C LEU A 166 7.61 -21.80 -6.60
N MET A 167 6.54 -21.56 -5.86
CA MET A 167 6.16 -20.26 -5.31
C MET A 167 6.15 -20.34 -3.79
N ILE A 168 6.88 -19.43 -3.13
CA ILE A 168 6.96 -19.39 -1.66
C ILE A 168 6.49 -18.02 -1.18
N ASP A 169 5.37 -17.98 -0.47
CA ASP A 169 4.84 -16.75 0.12
C ASP A 169 5.35 -16.55 1.57
N GLU A 170 5.25 -15.32 2.06
CA GLU A 170 5.61 -14.89 3.42
C GLU A 170 7.06 -15.25 3.81
N VAL A 171 8.01 -15.10 2.86
CA VAL A 171 9.44 -15.40 3.11
C VAL A 171 10.07 -14.48 4.17
N ASP A 172 9.40 -13.40 4.56
CA ASP A 172 9.88 -12.43 5.56
C ASP A 172 10.08 -13.05 6.94
N ARG A 173 9.25 -14.02 7.33
CA ARG A 173 9.36 -14.70 8.63
C ARG A 173 10.64 -15.52 8.77
N THR A 174 11.17 -15.96 7.64
CA THR A 174 12.36 -16.82 7.58
C THR A 174 13.60 -16.06 7.17
N SER A 175 13.46 -14.82 6.76
CA SER A 175 14.49 -14.01 6.13
C SER A 175 15.73 -13.79 7.02
N ASN A 176 15.58 -13.81 8.34
CA ASN A 176 16.68 -13.68 9.30
C ASN A 176 17.31 -15.05 9.67
N ASN A 177 16.88 -16.15 9.04
CA ASN A 177 17.33 -17.49 9.40
C ASN A 177 18.47 -17.96 8.48
N LYS A 178 19.59 -18.37 9.06
CA LYS A 178 20.76 -18.88 8.35
C LYS A 178 20.44 -20.13 7.52
N LEU A 179 19.54 -21.00 7.98
CA LEU A 179 19.17 -22.21 7.25
C LEU A 179 18.40 -21.90 5.98
N PHE A 180 17.48 -20.93 6.04
CA PHE A 180 16.79 -20.48 4.85
C PHE A 180 17.75 -19.88 3.82
N LEU A 181 18.72 -19.06 4.25
CA LEU A 181 19.75 -18.52 3.35
C LEU A 181 20.61 -19.63 2.74
N ASN A 182 20.94 -20.70 3.50
CA ASN A 182 21.66 -21.85 2.97
C ASN A 182 20.83 -22.61 1.94
N PHE A 183 19.52 -22.78 2.19
CA PHE A 183 18.59 -23.36 1.22
C PHE A 183 18.52 -22.54 -0.09
N LEU A 184 18.45 -21.20 0.01
CA LEU A 184 18.55 -20.35 -1.18
C LEU A 184 19.87 -20.55 -1.93
N GLY A 185 20.96 -20.81 -1.20
CA GLY A 185 22.26 -21.19 -1.79
C GLY A 185 22.20 -22.50 -2.58
N VAL A 186 21.42 -23.49 -2.10
CA VAL A 186 21.17 -24.74 -2.84
C VAL A 186 20.41 -24.46 -4.12
N LEU A 187 19.32 -23.72 -4.06
CA LEU A 187 18.53 -23.37 -5.24
C LEU A 187 19.35 -22.60 -6.27
N ARG A 188 20.18 -21.66 -5.81
CA ARG A 188 21.12 -20.92 -6.67
C ARG A 188 22.09 -21.85 -7.40
N ASN A 189 22.72 -22.77 -6.66
CA ASN A 189 23.67 -23.70 -7.26
C ASN A 189 23.00 -24.58 -8.34
N LYS A 190 21.80 -25.05 -8.05
CA LYS A 190 21.01 -25.83 -9.00
C LYS A 190 20.63 -25.03 -10.25
N PHE A 191 20.19 -23.79 -10.08
CA PHE A 191 19.91 -22.87 -11.20
C PHE A 191 21.12 -22.69 -12.11
N LEU A 192 22.29 -22.40 -11.55
CA LEU A 192 23.52 -22.21 -12.29
C LEU A 192 23.98 -23.49 -13.02
N ASN A 193 23.75 -24.67 -12.42
CA ASN A 193 24.07 -25.95 -13.02
C ASN A 193 23.05 -26.37 -14.10
N ARG A 194 21.77 -26.06 -13.90
CA ARG A 194 20.74 -26.24 -14.95
C ARG A 194 21.11 -25.49 -16.21
N ASN A 195 21.52 -24.23 -16.10
CA ASN A 195 21.90 -23.40 -17.24
C ASN A 195 23.17 -23.92 -17.98
N LYS A 196 23.94 -24.80 -17.32
CA LYS A 196 25.09 -25.51 -17.92
C LYS A 196 24.75 -26.93 -18.39
N GLY A 197 23.46 -27.34 -18.31
CA GLY A 197 23.04 -28.70 -18.64
C GLY A 197 23.56 -29.78 -17.67
N LYS A 198 23.96 -29.43 -16.44
CA LYS A 198 24.58 -30.31 -15.44
C LYS A 198 23.67 -30.74 -14.30
N ASP A 199 22.47 -30.17 -14.20
CA ASP A 199 21.51 -30.51 -13.15
C ASP A 199 20.07 -30.22 -13.60
N TYR A 200 19.10 -30.78 -12.87
CA TYR A 200 17.66 -30.54 -13.01
C TYR A 200 17.12 -29.81 -11.78
N THR A 201 16.30 -28.80 -12.00
CA THR A 201 15.68 -28.01 -10.93
C THR A 201 14.37 -27.40 -11.40
N PHE A 202 13.66 -26.69 -10.50
CA PHE A 202 12.42 -25.99 -10.81
C PHE A 202 12.55 -25.10 -12.07
N GLN A 203 11.49 -25.04 -12.86
CA GLN A 203 11.40 -24.14 -14.01
C GLN A 203 11.61 -22.70 -13.57
N SER A 204 10.87 -22.27 -12.55
CA SER A 204 11.01 -20.97 -11.91
C SER A 204 10.86 -21.11 -10.40
N VAL A 205 11.48 -20.19 -9.65
CA VAL A 205 11.28 -20.04 -8.20
C VAL A 205 10.90 -18.60 -7.93
N ILE A 206 9.71 -18.41 -7.35
CA ILE A 206 9.14 -17.11 -7.00
C ILE A 206 9.09 -17.00 -5.48
N LEU A 207 9.79 -16.01 -4.94
CA LEU A 207 9.73 -15.68 -3.52
C LEU A 207 8.89 -14.43 -3.33
N ALA A 208 7.87 -14.47 -2.45
CA ALA A 208 7.05 -13.29 -2.16
C ALA A 208 7.20 -12.85 -0.71
N GLY A 209 7.42 -11.55 -0.51
CA GLY A 209 7.61 -10.96 0.81
C GLY A 209 7.61 -9.43 0.77
N VAL A 210 7.85 -8.81 1.93
CA VAL A 210 8.02 -7.36 2.07
C VAL A 210 9.49 -6.99 1.91
N HIS A 211 10.38 -7.75 2.56
CA HIS A 211 11.81 -7.47 2.56
C HIS A 211 12.49 -7.99 1.29
N ASP A 212 13.45 -7.25 0.78
CA ASP A 212 14.27 -7.72 -0.32
C ASP A 212 15.23 -8.82 0.17
N VAL A 213 14.98 -10.04 -0.30
CA VAL A 213 15.81 -11.22 0.02
C VAL A 213 17.27 -11.02 -0.42
N LYS A 214 17.52 -10.19 -1.44
CA LYS A 214 18.88 -9.82 -1.89
C LYS A 214 19.66 -9.08 -0.80
N ASN A 215 18.98 -8.35 0.08
CA ASN A 215 19.57 -7.48 1.12
C ASN A 215 19.46 -8.03 2.55
N LEU A 216 18.92 -9.25 2.75
CA LEU A 216 18.64 -9.81 4.08
C LEU A 216 19.88 -9.95 4.98
N LYS A 217 21.07 -10.18 4.44
CA LYS A 217 22.30 -10.31 5.24
C LYS A 217 22.69 -9.03 5.97
N LEU A 218 22.31 -7.86 5.47
CA LEU A 218 22.59 -6.57 6.12
C LEU A 218 21.82 -6.42 7.45
N MET A 219 20.69 -7.12 7.62
CA MET A 219 19.88 -7.06 8.85
C MET A 219 20.35 -8.08 9.91
N ILE A 220 20.97 -9.20 9.51
CA ILE A 220 21.38 -10.27 10.42
C ILE A 220 22.66 -9.92 11.19
N ARG A 221 23.56 -9.09 10.62
CA ARG A 221 24.85 -8.75 11.22
C ARG A 221 25.24 -7.30 10.97
N PRO A 222 24.70 -6.34 11.73
CA PRO A 222 25.03 -4.92 11.58
C PRO A 222 26.49 -4.61 11.89
N THR A 223 27.20 -5.50 12.60
CA THR A 223 28.57 -5.30 13.11
C THR A 223 29.68 -5.99 12.30
N GLU A 224 29.34 -6.81 11.31
CA GLU A 224 30.36 -7.40 10.43
C GLU A 224 30.59 -6.50 9.20
N GLU A 225 31.79 -5.92 9.10
CA GLU A 225 32.22 -5.00 8.03
C GLU A 225 32.29 -5.61 6.61
N HIS A 226 32.01 -6.88 6.43
CA HIS A 226 32.10 -7.54 5.13
C HIS A 226 30.75 -7.59 4.41
N LYS A 227 30.63 -6.84 3.32
CA LYS A 227 29.53 -6.90 2.35
C LYS A 227 29.50 -8.27 1.66
N TYR A 228 28.85 -9.25 2.26
CA TYR A 228 28.62 -10.53 1.58
C TYR A 228 27.44 -10.39 0.61
N ASN A 229 27.65 -10.79 -0.65
CA ASN A 229 26.58 -10.89 -1.63
C ASN A 229 25.53 -11.90 -1.17
N SER A 230 24.25 -11.56 -1.30
CA SER A 230 23.15 -12.47 -1.01
C SER A 230 23.28 -13.76 -1.85
N PRO A 231 22.96 -14.94 -1.32
CA PRO A 231 22.88 -16.16 -2.13
C PRO A 231 21.80 -16.06 -3.23
N TRP A 232 20.90 -15.09 -3.15
CA TRP A 232 19.80 -14.88 -4.12
C TRP A 232 20.12 -13.84 -5.20
N ASN A 233 21.39 -13.57 -5.46
CA ASN A 233 21.82 -12.62 -6.50
C ASN A 233 21.61 -13.12 -7.94
N ILE A 234 21.09 -14.33 -8.12
CA ILE A 234 20.64 -14.89 -9.42
C ILE A 234 19.24 -14.39 -9.80
N ALA A 235 18.47 -13.90 -8.83
CA ALA A 235 17.12 -13.43 -9.09
C ALA A 235 17.16 -12.16 -9.95
N ILE A 236 16.38 -12.19 -11.03
CA ILE A 236 16.16 -11.00 -11.85
C ILE A 236 15.28 -9.98 -11.10
N ASP A 237 15.26 -8.75 -11.58
CA ASP A 237 14.44 -7.71 -10.99
C ASP A 237 12.96 -7.87 -11.40
N PHE A 238 12.09 -7.81 -10.42
CA PHE A 238 10.65 -7.88 -10.63
C PHE A 238 10.08 -6.48 -10.91
N ASN A 239 9.93 -6.15 -12.19
CA ASN A 239 9.50 -4.82 -12.63
C ASN A 239 7.98 -4.70 -12.85
N VAL A 240 7.20 -5.75 -12.59
CA VAL A 240 5.74 -5.70 -12.72
C VAL A 240 5.14 -4.87 -11.58
N ASP A 241 4.42 -3.81 -11.94
CA ASP A 241 3.74 -2.97 -10.95
C ASP A 241 2.42 -3.63 -10.52
N LEU A 242 2.30 -3.97 -9.24
CA LEU A 242 1.10 -4.57 -8.67
C LEU A 242 0.04 -3.52 -8.25
N ARG A 243 0.32 -2.20 -8.33
CA ARG A 243 -0.70 -1.17 -8.14
C ARG A 243 -1.74 -1.25 -9.25
N PHE A 244 -2.97 -1.00 -8.92
CA PHE A 244 -4.04 -0.93 -9.91
C PHE A 244 -3.99 0.40 -10.67
N SER A 245 -4.08 0.36 -11.99
CA SER A 245 -4.34 1.56 -12.81
C SER A 245 -5.82 1.97 -12.72
N GLU A 246 -6.15 3.14 -13.23
CA GLU A 246 -7.53 3.60 -13.35
C GLU A 246 -8.37 2.64 -14.20
N GLN A 247 -7.80 2.19 -15.35
CA GLN A 247 -8.44 1.24 -16.25
C GLN A 247 -8.66 -0.12 -15.59
N GLU A 248 -7.71 -0.60 -14.80
CA GLU A 248 -7.86 -1.85 -14.06
C GLU A 248 -8.94 -1.72 -12.96
N ILE A 249 -8.96 -0.62 -12.20
CA ILE A 249 -10.01 -0.37 -11.20
C ILE A 249 -11.39 -0.37 -11.86
N SER A 250 -11.51 0.22 -13.06
CA SER A 250 -12.79 0.28 -13.77
C SER A 250 -13.34 -1.12 -14.08
N THR A 251 -12.51 -2.13 -14.32
CA THR A 251 -12.97 -3.51 -14.57
C THR A 251 -13.73 -4.10 -13.38
N MET A 252 -13.21 -3.89 -12.18
CA MET A 252 -13.87 -4.34 -10.94
C MET A 252 -15.20 -3.59 -10.67
N ILE A 253 -15.21 -2.29 -10.94
CA ILE A 253 -16.41 -1.46 -10.75
C ILE A 253 -17.49 -1.78 -11.81
N GLU A 254 -17.10 -2.07 -13.06
CA GLU A 254 -18.02 -2.48 -14.10
C GLU A 254 -18.66 -3.85 -13.77
N GLU A 255 -17.88 -4.82 -13.28
CA GLU A 255 -18.41 -6.10 -12.81
C GLU A 255 -19.45 -5.88 -11.70
N TYR A 256 -19.17 -5.02 -10.73
CA TYR A 256 -20.10 -4.67 -9.66
C TYR A 256 -21.36 -4.00 -10.19
N LYS A 257 -21.22 -3.04 -11.11
CA LYS A 257 -22.35 -2.33 -11.76
C LYS A 257 -23.30 -3.29 -12.45
N ILE A 258 -22.74 -4.26 -13.20
CA ILE A 258 -23.52 -5.29 -13.91
C ILE A 258 -24.23 -6.20 -12.91
N ASP A 259 -23.50 -6.73 -11.90
CA ASP A 259 -24.07 -7.64 -10.89
C ASP A 259 -25.20 -7.01 -10.08
N LYS A 260 -25.08 -5.73 -9.75
CA LYS A 260 -26.11 -4.99 -8.99
C LYS A 260 -27.17 -4.32 -9.86
N ASN A 261 -27.01 -4.35 -11.18
CA ASN A 261 -27.91 -3.68 -12.14
C ASN A 261 -28.13 -2.19 -11.77
N ILE A 262 -27.07 -1.46 -11.51
CA ILE A 262 -27.12 -0.04 -11.11
C ILE A 262 -26.52 0.86 -12.17
N LYS A 263 -27.00 2.11 -12.24
CA LYS A 263 -26.40 3.14 -13.09
C LYS A 263 -25.30 3.86 -12.32
N MET A 264 -24.09 3.89 -12.87
CA MET A 264 -22.97 4.67 -12.34
C MET A 264 -22.00 5.05 -13.45
N ASP A 265 -21.27 6.14 -13.24
CA ASP A 265 -20.15 6.56 -14.06
C ASP A 265 -18.88 5.83 -13.57
N VAL A 266 -18.58 4.70 -14.20
CA VAL A 266 -17.50 3.80 -13.79
C VAL A 266 -16.14 4.47 -13.94
N GLU A 267 -15.92 5.24 -15.02
CA GLU A 267 -14.66 5.90 -15.31
C GLU A 267 -14.35 6.97 -14.26
N ASN A 268 -15.32 7.83 -13.97
CA ASN A 268 -15.16 8.87 -12.94
C ASN A 268 -14.93 8.24 -11.56
N ILE A 269 -15.65 7.17 -11.20
CA ILE A 269 -15.46 6.46 -9.93
C ILE A 269 -14.05 5.84 -9.84
N ALA A 270 -13.58 5.19 -10.91
CA ALA A 270 -12.25 4.58 -10.95
C ALA A 270 -11.14 5.63 -10.85
N GLU A 271 -11.26 6.74 -11.59
CA GLU A 271 -10.35 7.89 -11.50
C GLU A 271 -10.28 8.44 -10.08
N ARG A 272 -11.42 8.66 -9.43
CA ARG A 272 -11.46 9.18 -8.05
C ARG A 272 -10.89 8.20 -7.03
N LEU A 273 -11.16 6.90 -7.16
CA LEU A 273 -10.53 5.87 -6.32
C LEU A 273 -9.02 5.88 -6.50
N TYR A 274 -8.54 5.90 -7.74
CA TYR A 274 -7.11 5.97 -8.04
C TYR A 274 -6.46 7.25 -7.49
N TYR A 275 -7.11 8.40 -7.65
CA TYR A 275 -6.65 9.69 -7.13
C TYR A 275 -6.30 9.65 -5.65
N PHE A 276 -7.11 8.99 -4.82
CA PHE A 276 -6.86 8.90 -3.38
C PHE A 276 -5.95 7.75 -2.96
N THR A 277 -5.99 6.65 -3.70
CA THR A 277 -5.31 5.41 -3.31
C THR A 277 -3.99 5.19 -4.05
N SER A 278 -3.74 5.91 -5.16
CA SER A 278 -2.67 5.62 -6.12
C SER A 278 -2.64 4.15 -6.54
N GLY A 279 -3.83 3.52 -6.63
CA GLY A 279 -3.99 2.13 -7.01
C GLY A 279 -3.56 1.11 -5.94
N TYR A 280 -3.37 1.51 -4.68
CA TYR A 280 -3.01 0.58 -3.60
C TYR A 280 -4.13 -0.45 -3.39
N PRO A 281 -3.92 -1.77 -3.65
CA PRO A 281 -4.99 -2.77 -3.74
C PRO A 281 -5.91 -2.82 -2.52
N PHE A 282 -5.33 -2.84 -1.31
CA PHE A 282 -6.09 -2.81 -0.06
C PHE A 282 -7.01 -1.59 0.04
N LEU A 283 -6.47 -0.40 -0.25
CA LEU A 283 -7.22 0.84 -0.11
C LEU A 283 -8.37 0.91 -1.12
N VAL A 284 -8.15 0.50 -2.36
CA VAL A 284 -9.20 0.43 -3.40
C VAL A 284 -10.33 -0.48 -2.94
N SER A 285 -10.02 -1.73 -2.59
CA SER A 285 -11.03 -2.71 -2.15
C SER A 285 -11.74 -2.29 -0.86
N LYS A 286 -11.02 -1.71 0.09
CA LYS A 286 -11.58 -1.24 1.38
C LYS A 286 -12.54 -0.08 1.19
N LEU A 287 -12.20 0.89 0.33
CA LEU A 287 -13.12 2.00 0.01
C LEU A 287 -14.39 1.49 -0.64
N CYS A 288 -14.27 0.61 -1.64
CA CYS A 288 -15.44 -0.02 -2.28
C CYS A 288 -16.33 -0.76 -1.28
N ASN A 289 -15.71 -1.51 -0.36
CA ASN A 289 -16.42 -2.21 0.71
C ASN A 289 -17.16 -1.23 1.65
N ILE A 290 -16.52 -0.13 2.05
CA ILE A 290 -17.14 0.90 2.89
C ILE A 290 -18.34 1.54 2.16
N ILE A 291 -18.17 1.85 0.87
CA ILE A 291 -19.27 2.44 0.08
C ILE A 291 -20.47 1.48 0.04
N GLU A 292 -20.24 0.22 -0.31
CA GLU A 292 -21.32 -0.78 -0.40
C GLU A 292 -22.00 -1.00 0.96
N ASN A 293 -21.23 -1.25 2.02
CA ASN A 293 -21.77 -1.77 3.28
C ASN A 293 -22.15 -0.69 4.31
N LYS A 294 -21.54 0.50 4.26
CA LYS A 294 -21.78 1.55 5.27
C LYS A 294 -22.48 2.79 4.72
N ILE A 295 -22.33 3.09 3.44
CA ILE A 295 -22.88 4.31 2.87
C ILE A 295 -24.17 4.03 2.11
N ILE A 296 -24.15 3.08 1.17
CA ILE A 296 -25.32 2.74 0.35
C ILE A 296 -26.36 2.01 1.17
N SER A 297 -25.97 1.08 2.04
CA SER A 297 -26.89 0.33 2.90
C SER A 297 -27.70 1.20 3.86
N SER A 298 -27.26 2.43 4.10
CA SER A 298 -27.91 3.40 5.00
C SER A 298 -28.78 4.45 4.28
N GLN A 299 -28.94 4.36 2.94
CA GLN A 299 -29.65 5.36 2.13
C GLN A 299 -30.65 4.70 1.19
N ASP A 300 -31.83 5.33 1.04
CA ASP A 300 -32.92 4.86 0.15
C ASP A 300 -32.65 4.98 -1.37
N LYS A 301 -31.52 5.59 -1.77
CA LYS A 301 -31.11 5.73 -3.17
C LYS A 301 -29.68 5.28 -3.38
N PHE A 302 -29.51 4.24 -4.19
CA PHE A 302 -28.24 3.61 -4.56
C PHE A 302 -27.48 4.44 -5.60
N TYR A 303 -26.57 5.31 -5.17
CA TYR A 303 -25.66 5.99 -6.11
C TYR A 303 -24.24 6.00 -5.59
N TRP A 304 -23.36 5.40 -6.36
CA TRP A 304 -21.93 5.68 -6.28
C TRP A 304 -21.69 7.07 -6.89
N SER A 305 -21.02 7.92 -6.15
CA SER A 305 -20.72 9.29 -6.54
C SER A 305 -19.41 9.74 -5.88
N GLU A 306 -18.84 10.84 -6.33
CA GLU A 306 -17.68 11.45 -5.66
C GLU A 306 -17.95 11.69 -4.17
N LYS A 307 -19.14 12.13 -3.79
CA LYS A 307 -19.53 12.32 -2.39
C LYS A 307 -19.51 11.02 -1.57
N SER A 308 -19.87 9.89 -2.18
CA SER A 308 -19.79 8.60 -1.50
C SER A 308 -18.32 8.16 -1.28
N ILE A 309 -17.43 8.43 -2.25
CA ILE A 309 -15.98 8.20 -2.09
C ILE A 309 -15.42 9.08 -0.99
N GLU A 310 -15.74 10.37 -0.96
CA GLU A 310 -15.30 11.29 0.09
C GLU A 310 -15.76 10.85 1.48
N LYS A 311 -17.02 10.42 1.62
CA LYS A 311 -17.52 9.84 2.88
C LYS A 311 -16.78 8.56 3.26
N ALA A 312 -16.46 7.69 2.30
CA ALA A 312 -15.69 6.47 2.56
C ALA A 312 -14.27 6.79 3.06
N ILE A 313 -13.64 7.82 2.48
CA ILE A 313 -12.32 8.31 2.94
C ILE A 313 -12.42 8.82 4.38
N GLN A 314 -13.45 9.56 4.72
CA GLN A 314 -13.69 10.03 6.08
C GLN A 314 -13.81 8.87 7.07
N ILE A 315 -14.54 7.83 6.68
CA ILE A 315 -14.75 6.65 7.50
C ILE A 315 -13.42 5.91 7.69
N ILE A 316 -12.69 5.60 6.60
CA ILE A 316 -11.44 4.84 6.70
C ILE A 316 -10.37 5.57 7.51
N LEU A 317 -10.28 6.90 7.42
CA LEU A 317 -9.32 7.70 8.18
C LEU A 317 -9.57 7.67 9.70
N ARG A 318 -10.78 7.32 10.13
CA ARG A 318 -11.16 7.18 11.54
C ARG A 318 -11.15 5.73 12.02
N GLU A 319 -11.06 4.77 11.10
CA GLU A 319 -10.99 3.35 11.46
C GLU A 319 -9.62 3.00 12.03
N ASP A 320 -9.65 2.10 13.00
CA ASP A 320 -8.49 1.34 13.42
C ASP A 320 -8.41 0.08 12.56
N ASN A 321 -7.30 -0.09 11.83
CA ASN A 321 -7.08 -1.25 10.98
C ASN A 321 -5.59 -1.60 10.93
N THR A 322 -5.30 -2.87 10.67
CA THR A 322 -3.94 -3.42 10.68
C THR A 322 -2.99 -2.76 9.67
N ASN A 323 -3.54 -2.19 8.59
CA ASN A 323 -2.74 -1.45 7.60
C ASN A 323 -2.21 -0.14 8.19
N PHE A 324 -3.09 0.65 8.82
CA PHE A 324 -2.71 1.91 9.46
C PHE A 324 -1.88 1.71 10.74
N GLU A 325 -2.19 0.66 11.53
CA GLU A 325 -1.34 0.28 12.66
C GLU A 325 0.09 -0.01 12.20
N SER A 326 0.24 -0.81 11.13
CA SER A 326 1.55 -1.12 10.55
C SER A 326 2.24 0.13 10.01
N LEU A 327 1.50 1.03 9.34
CA LEU A 327 1.99 2.31 8.83
C LEU A 327 2.61 3.15 9.96
N ILE A 328 1.86 3.38 11.03
CA ILE A 328 2.30 4.21 12.16
C ILE A 328 3.44 3.54 12.93
N LYS A 329 3.33 2.22 13.20
CA LYS A 329 4.38 1.45 13.86
C LYS A 329 5.71 1.49 13.09
N ASN A 330 5.69 1.40 11.77
CA ASN A 330 6.88 1.51 10.94
C ASN A 330 7.54 2.89 11.04
N LEU A 331 6.73 3.94 11.14
CA LEU A 331 7.24 5.30 11.37
C LEU A 331 7.88 5.44 12.76
N GLU A 332 7.22 4.95 13.81
CA GLU A 332 7.71 5.07 15.19
C GLU A 332 8.99 4.28 15.43
N ASN A 333 9.10 3.10 14.82
CA ASN A 333 10.27 2.24 14.94
C ASN A 333 11.49 2.76 14.16
N ASN A 334 11.31 3.72 13.23
CA ASN A 334 12.38 4.22 12.36
C ASN A 334 12.49 5.74 12.44
N LYS A 335 13.26 6.24 13.41
CA LYS A 335 13.40 7.69 13.70
C LYS A 335 13.83 8.52 12.49
N ASP A 336 14.73 8.00 11.65
CA ASP A 336 15.22 8.70 10.45
C ASP A 336 14.12 8.81 9.40
N LEU A 337 13.37 7.73 9.17
CA LEU A 337 12.21 7.73 8.28
C LEU A 337 11.12 8.67 8.81
N TYR A 338 10.85 8.64 10.12
CA TYR A 338 9.92 9.57 10.78
C TYR A 338 10.32 11.03 10.51
N SER A 339 11.59 11.38 10.79
CA SER A 339 12.11 12.73 10.57
C SER A 339 12.04 13.16 9.09
N TYR A 340 12.35 12.24 8.18
CA TYR A 340 12.29 12.48 6.74
C TYR A 340 10.86 12.76 6.27
N ILE A 341 9.89 11.94 6.71
CA ILE A 341 8.46 12.11 6.38
C ILE A 341 7.88 13.37 7.05
N PHE A 342 8.28 13.65 8.29
CA PHE A 342 7.89 14.89 8.96
C PHE A 342 8.26 16.13 8.13
N LYS A 343 9.48 16.17 7.59
CA LYS A 343 9.92 17.28 6.73
C LYS A 343 9.08 17.40 5.46
N ILE A 344 8.75 16.27 4.83
CA ILE A 344 7.91 16.27 3.63
C ILE A 344 6.49 16.75 3.95
N ILE A 345 5.85 16.18 4.98
CA ILE A 345 4.43 16.43 5.29
C ILE A 345 4.23 17.75 6.01
N MET A 346 4.99 18.00 7.08
CA MET A 346 4.75 19.13 7.98
C MET A 346 5.49 20.39 7.54
N GLN A 347 6.70 20.25 6.98
CA GLN A 347 7.50 21.39 6.50
C GLN A 347 7.37 21.64 4.99
N GLY A 348 6.72 20.73 4.26
CA GLY A 348 6.52 20.88 2.81
C GLY A 348 7.80 20.75 1.99
N GLU A 349 8.89 20.19 2.56
CA GLU A 349 10.15 20.05 1.85
C GLU A 349 10.03 19.14 0.63
N LYS A 350 10.57 19.58 -0.51
CA LYS A 350 10.76 18.71 -1.68
C LYS A 350 12.06 17.94 -1.54
N LYS A 351 11.98 16.64 -1.72
CA LYS A 351 13.16 15.76 -1.69
C LYS A 351 13.36 15.12 -3.06
N ALA A 352 14.57 15.26 -3.62
CA ALA A 352 14.91 14.54 -4.83
C ALA A 352 14.94 13.03 -4.56
N TYR A 353 14.44 12.25 -5.52
CA TYR A 353 14.52 10.80 -5.44
C TYR A 353 15.95 10.33 -5.72
N ASN A 354 16.43 9.43 -4.87
CA ASN A 354 17.69 8.72 -5.08
C ASN A 354 17.53 7.27 -4.65
N ILE A 355 17.69 6.37 -5.58
CA ILE A 355 17.51 4.92 -5.37
C ILE A 355 18.49 4.35 -4.34
N ASP A 356 19.66 4.96 -4.14
CA ASP A 356 20.65 4.48 -3.18
C ASP A 356 20.44 5.02 -1.76
N ASN A 357 19.49 5.94 -1.57
CA ASN A 357 19.19 6.46 -0.25
C ASN A 357 18.47 5.42 0.61
N PRO A 358 19.06 4.97 1.75
CA PRO A 358 18.48 3.90 2.56
C PRO A 358 17.13 4.27 3.19
N ILE A 359 16.88 5.56 3.47
CA ILE A 359 15.60 6.03 4.05
C ILE A 359 14.51 5.96 2.99
N ILE A 360 14.81 6.32 1.74
CA ILE A 360 13.87 6.25 0.62
C ILE A 360 13.53 4.78 0.35
N LYS A 361 14.54 3.90 0.23
CA LYS A 361 14.32 2.45 0.06
C LYS A 361 13.46 1.86 1.18
N LEU A 362 13.72 2.23 2.43
CA LEU A 362 12.93 1.77 3.57
C LEU A 362 11.48 2.25 3.49
N GLY A 363 11.27 3.50 3.11
CA GLY A 363 9.94 4.07 2.92
C GLY A 363 9.15 3.42 1.78
N GLU A 364 9.82 3.09 0.67
CA GLU A 364 9.23 2.35 -0.46
C GLU A 364 8.89 0.91 -0.07
N MET A 365 9.79 0.23 0.63
CA MET A 365 9.58 -1.13 1.12
C MET A 365 8.35 -1.23 2.04
N TYR A 366 8.11 -0.22 2.86
CA TYR A 366 6.90 -0.14 3.69
C TYR A 366 5.66 0.40 2.93
N GLY A 367 5.80 0.80 1.68
CA GLY A 367 4.73 1.41 0.89
C GLY A 367 4.31 2.80 1.36
N ILE A 368 5.17 3.50 2.07
CA ILE A 368 4.93 4.85 2.60
C ILE A 368 5.37 5.91 1.61
N LEU A 369 6.52 5.69 0.98
CA LEU A 369 7.10 6.58 -0.02
C LEU A 369 6.96 6.01 -1.42
N SER A 370 6.99 6.87 -2.40
CA SER A 370 7.07 6.54 -3.83
C SER A 370 7.82 7.63 -4.59
N GLU A 371 8.32 7.27 -5.77
CA GLU A 371 8.88 8.21 -6.73
C GLU A 371 7.77 8.76 -7.63
N LYS A 372 7.82 10.05 -7.93
CA LYS A 372 7.05 10.69 -9.01
C LYS A 372 7.84 11.84 -9.61
N LYS A 373 8.17 11.72 -10.91
CA LYS A 373 8.88 12.73 -11.68
C LYS A 373 10.19 13.21 -11.02
N GLY A 374 10.98 12.25 -10.53
CA GLY A 374 12.27 12.49 -9.89
C GLY A 374 12.19 13.02 -8.44
N ALA A 375 11.00 13.10 -7.86
CA ALA A 375 10.81 13.55 -6.49
C ALA A 375 10.20 12.45 -5.60
N VAL A 376 10.59 12.47 -4.31
CA VAL A 376 9.97 11.62 -3.29
C VAL A 376 8.64 12.22 -2.85
N GLN A 377 7.61 11.39 -2.77
CA GLN A 377 6.30 11.75 -2.23
C GLN A 377 5.75 10.64 -1.34
N ILE A 378 4.73 10.96 -0.54
CA ILE A 378 3.96 9.94 0.15
C ILE A 378 3.19 9.13 -0.90
N HIS A 379 3.18 7.81 -0.74
CA HIS A 379 2.67 6.86 -1.73
C HIS A 379 1.25 7.19 -2.22
N ASN A 380 0.37 7.56 -1.30
CA ASN A 380 -1.01 7.92 -1.63
C ASN A 380 -1.58 8.96 -0.66
N ARG A 381 -2.68 9.61 -1.07
CA ARG A 381 -3.30 10.69 -0.31
C ARG A 381 -3.91 10.25 1.01
N ILE A 382 -4.42 9.02 1.09
CA ILE A 382 -4.97 8.47 2.33
C ILE A 382 -3.86 8.30 3.38
N TYR A 383 -2.70 7.77 2.98
CA TYR A 383 -1.54 7.67 3.87
C TYR A 383 -1.02 9.06 4.27
N GLU A 384 -0.93 9.98 3.32
CA GLU A 384 -0.53 11.35 3.61
C GLU A 384 -1.43 11.97 4.68
N GLN A 385 -2.76 11.84 4.52
CA GLN A 385 -3.72 12.37 5.48
C GLN A 385 -3.65 11.65 6.84
N ARG A 386 -3.53 10.32 6.85
CA ARG A 386 -3.42 9.55 8.10
C ARG A 386 -2.17 9.92 8.89
N ILE A 387 -1.02 10.03 8.21
CA ILE A 387 0.25 10.43 8.84
C ILE A 387 0.17 11.89 9.29
N TYR A 388 -0.40 12.79 8.49
CA TYR A 388 -0.63 14.16 8.87
C TYR A 388 -1.45 14.27 10.16
N ASN A 389 -2.58 13.57 10.25
CA ASN A 389 -3.43 13.55 11.44
C ASN A 389 -2.67 13.03 12.67
N TYR A 390 -1.87 11.98 12.49
CA TYR A 390 -1.04 11.42 13.56
C TYR A 390 0.04 12.42 14.05
N LEU A 391 0.79 13.04 13.13
CA LEU A 391 1.82 14.02 13.46
C LEU A 391 1.23 15.27 14.13
N SER A 392 0.10 15.75 13.62
CA SER A 392 -0.61 16.91 14.20
C SER A 392 -1.08 16.62 15.63
N SER A 393 -1.64 15.43 15.87
CA SER A 393 -2.06 15.03 17.21
C SER A 393 -0.90 14.99 18.22
N LYS A 394 0.27 14.48 17.78
CA LYS A 394 1.48 14.51 18.63
C LYS A 394 1.92 15.92 18.99
N ILE A 395 1.80 16.86 18.05
CA ILE A 395 2.17 18.25 18.28
C ILE A 395 1.18 18.90 19.25
N GLU A 396 -0.13 18.68 19.06
CA GLU A 396 -1.18 19.19 19.96
C GLU A 396 -0.95 18.76 21.40
N THR A 397 -0.49 17.54 21.64
CA THR A 397 -0.19 17.04 22.99
C THR A 397 1.12 17.56 23.57
N SER A 398 2.02 18.10 22.72
CA SER A 398 3.32 18.62 23.14
C SER A 398 3.36 20.15 23.30
N ILE A 399 2.39 20.86 22.72
CA ILE A 399 2.28 22.32 22.81
C ILE A 399 1.11 22.62 23.75
N ASP A 400 1.37 23.29 24.86
CA ASP A 400 0.34 23.82 25.78
C ASP A 400 -0.35 25.04 25.12
N ILE A 401 -1.23 24.73 24.15
CA ILE A 401 -2.14 25.76 23.59
C ILE A 401 -3.25 25.91 24.62
N GLY A 402 -3.12 26.91 25.49
CA GLY A 402 -4.07 27.20 26.56
C GLY A 402 -5.53 27.05 26.12
N ASN A 403 -6.37 26.60 27.02
CA ASN A 403 -7.81 26.31 26.88
C ASN A 403 -8.63 27.46 26.26
N TYR A 404 -8.49 27.70 24.97
CA TYR A 404 -9.38 28.60 24.23
C TYR A 404 -10.52 27.77 23.60
N ASN A 405 -11.74 28.08 24.03
CA ASN A 405 -12.96 27.52 23.43
C ASN A 405 -13.20 28.21 22.07
N PHE A 406 -12.43 27.81 21.04
CA PHE A 406 -12.38 28.47 19.72
C PHE A 406 -13.64 28.27 18.88
N LYS A 407 -14.46 27.26 19.18
CA LYS A 407 -15.47 26.73 18.24
C LYS A 407 -16.57 27.73 17.91
N ASP A 408 -17.13 28.38 18.88
CA ASP A 408 -18.35 29.19 18.70
C ASP A 408 -18.09 30.57 18.07
N ASN A 409 -16.84 31.02 18.13
CA ASN A 409 -16.46 32.35 17.61
C ASN A 409 -16.20 32.39 16.08
N PHE A 410 -16.07 31.23 15.45
CA PHE A 410 -15.71 31.12 14.03
C PHE A 410 -16.82 30.55 13.15
N LEU A 411 -18.00 30.35 13.68
CA LEU A 411 -19.16 29.90 12.91
C LEU A 411 -19.96 31.12 12.42
N GLN A 412 -20.47 30.99 11.19
CA GLN A 412 -21.50 31.87 10.65
C GLN A 412 -22.87 31.45 11.17
N SER A 413 -23.89 32.27 10.96
CA SER A 413 -25.27 31.97 11.38
C SER A 413 -25.85 30.68 10.77
N ASP A 414 -25.34 30.28 9.61
CA ASP A 414 -25.70 29.05 8.89
C ASP A 414 -24.91 27.80 9.36
N GLY A 415 -24.06 27.97 10.37
CA GLY A 415 -23.22 26.90 10.96
C GLY A 415 -21.95 26.59 10.18
N HIS A 416 -21.64 27.30 9.10
CA HIS A 416 -20.39 27.17 8.35
C HIS A 416 -19.25 28.01 8.94
N LEU A 417 -18.00 27.69 8.57
CA LEU A 417 -16.85 28.46 9.06
C LEU A 417 -16.78 29.85 8.43
N ASN A 418 -16.53 30.85 9.26
CA ASN A 418 -16.03 32.14 8.81
C ASN A 418 -14.51 32.11 8.70
N PHE A 419 -14.01 31.64 7.55
CA PHE A 419 -12.60 31.38 7.38
C PHE A 419 -11.75 32.66 7.39
N SER A 420 -12.28 33.77 6.92
CA SER A 420 -11.63 35.08 7.01
C SER A 420 -11.35 35.46 8.48
N LYS A 421 -12.33 35.24 9.36
CA LYS A 421 -12.17 35.50 10.80
C LYS A 421 -11.13 34.58 11.46
N ILE A 422 -11.03 33.33 11.00
CA ILE A 422 -9.99 32.38 11.44
C ILE A 422 -8.61 32.90 11.09
N LEU A 423 -8.39 33.36 9.85
CA LEU A 423 -7.10 33.89 9.43
C LEU A 423 -6.72 35.19 10.17
N ILE A 424 -7.69 36.08 10.42
CA ILE A 424 -7.46 37.28 11.20
C ILE A 424 -7.02 36.91 12.63
N LYS A 425 -7.70 35.96 13.24
CA LYS A 425 -7.35 35.50 14.59
C LYS A 425 -5.99 34.80 14.64
N PHE A 426 -5.64 34.06 13.59
CA PHE A 426 -4.30 33.51 13.44
C PHE A 426 -3.23 34.62 13.32
N GLN A 427 -3.52 35.69 12.58
CA GLN A 427 -2.63 36.84 12.50
C GLN A 427 -2.41 37.48 13.89
N ASP A 428 -3.47 37.66 14.68
CA ASP A 428 -3.38 38.17 16.04
C ASP A 428 -2.57 37.26 16.96
N PHE A 429 -2.79 35.95 16.86
CA PHE A 429 -2.01 34.94 17.57
C PHE A 429 -0.52 35.06 17.22
N MET A 430 -0.17 35.11 15.95
CA MET A 430 1.23 35.26 15.50
C MET A 430 1.86 36.57 15.98
N ARG A 431 1.07 37.63 16.07
CA ARG A 431 1.54 38.94 16.58
C ARG A 431 1.84 38.91 18.07
N THR A 432 1.06 38.16 18.84
CA THR A 432 1.12 38.11 20.31
C THR A 432 2.19 37.12 20.78
N GLU A 433 2.23 35.92 20.18
CA GLU A 433 3.03 34.81 20.69
C GLU A 433 4.46 34.76 20.12
N TYR A 434 4.73 35.44 18.99
CA TYR A 434 6.01 35.37 18.31
C TYR A 434 6.69 36.72 18.14
N SER A 435 7.99 36.76 18.43
CA SER A 435 8.85 37.93 18.34
C SER A 435 9.83 37.83 17.17
N LYS A 436 10.59 38.90 16.94
CA LYS A 436 11.66 38.92 15.91
C LYS A 436 12.74 37.84 16.14
N LYS A 437 12.92 37.37 17.37
CA LYS A 437 13.89 36.32 17.72
C LYS A 437 13.46 34.95 17.21
N ASP A 438 12.18 34.78 16.95
CA ASP A 438 11.58 33.50 16.52
C ASP A 438 11.53 33.33 15.00
N LEU A 439 12.00 34.31 14.22
CA LEU A 439 11.94 34.29 12.76
C LEU A 439 12.52 33.01 12.12
N PRO A 440 13.69 32.50 12.54
CA PRO A 440 14.25 31.27 11.96
C PRO A 440 13.41 30.02 12.28
N PHE A 441 12.70 30.02 13.41
CA PHE A 441 11.76 28.97 13.79
C PHE A 441 10.48 29.08 12.96
N LEU A 442 9.94 30.28 12.80
CA LEU A 442 8.73 30.55 12.03
C LEU A 442 8.90 30.26 10.54
N GLU A 443 10.06 30.60 9.96
CA GLU A 443 10.37 30.28 8.56
C GLU A 443 10.29 28.77 8.28
N ARG A 444 10.74 27.96 9.21
CA ARG A 444 10.70 26.49 9.09
C ARG A 444 9.36 25.89 9.48
N ASN A 445 8.65 26.50 10.45
CA ASN A 445 7.50 25.87 11.10
C ASN A 445 6.19 26.66 10.96
N GLY A 446 6.17 27.81 10.28
CA GLY A 446 4.98 28.68 10.17
C GLY A 446 3.73 27.93 9.67
N ARG A 447 3.91 27.06 8.66
CA ARG A 447 2.84 26.19 8.16
C ARG A 447 2.32 25.25 9.25
N LEU A 448 3.22 24.61 10.00
CA LEU A 448 2.88 23.72 11.08
C LEU A 448 2.07 24.41 12.18
N ILE A 449 2.47 25.64 12.53
CA ILE A 449 1.79 26.44 13.54
C ILE A 449 0.38 26.79 13.08
N PHE A 450 0.20 27.16 11.80
CA PHE A 450 -1.13 27.41 11.25
C PHE A 450 -2.02 26.17 11.28
N LEU A 451 -1.49 25.00 10.91
CA LEU A 451 -2.24 23.75 10.93
C LEU A 451 -2.61 23.34 12.37
N ALA A 452 -1.70 23.50 13.32
CA ALA A 452 -1.97 23.26 14.75
C ALA A 452 -3.03 24.22 15.31
N PHE A 453 -3.01 25.49 14.88
CA PHE A 453 -4.03 26.48 15.23
C PHE A 453 -5.40 26.16 14.62
N LEU A 454 -5.43 25.70 13.38
CA LEU A 454 -6.66 25.44 12.64
C LEU A 454 -7.39 24.19 13.15
N LYS A 455 -6.67 23.17 13.57
CA LYS A 455 -7.23 21.86 13.91
C LYS A 455 -8.27 21.87 15.04
N PRO A 456 -8.10 22.56 16.17
CA PRO A 456 -9.14 22.69 17.18
C PRO A 456 -10.43 23.35 16.66
N VAL A 457 -10.31 24.27 15.69
CA VAL A 457 -11.45 24.98 15.09
C VAL A 457 -12.31 24.03 14.26
N ILE A 458 -11.69 23.10 13.52
CA ILE A 458 -12.39 22.15 12.65
C ILE A 458 -12.68 20.81 13.31
N ASN A 459 -12.18 20.59 14.53
CA ASN A 459 -12.27 19.30 15.21
C ASN A 459 -13.71 18.84 15.42
N GLY A 460 -14.00 17.60 14.98
CA GLY A 460 -15.27 16.92 15.12
C GLY A 460 -16.30 17.19 14.05
N LYS A 461 -16.13 18.20 13.18
CA LYS A 461 -17.07 18.51 12.08
C LYS A 461 -16.41 18.71 10.72
N GLY A 462 -15.09 18.93 10.69
CA GLY A 462 -14.34 19.12 9.45
C GLY A 462 -13.02 18.39 9.45
N TYR A 463 -12.34 18.37 8.32
CA TYR A 463 -10.96 17.91 8.19
C TYR A 463 -10.24 18.79 7.19
N ASP A 464 -8.94 18.86 7.42
CA ASP A 464 -8.00 19.47 6.51
C ASP A 464 -7.51 18.41 5.52
N PHE A 465 -7.63 18.71 4.23
CA PHE A 465 -7.00 17.94 3.18
C PHE A 465 -5.73 18.65 2.75
N LYS A 466 -4.61 17.93 2.84
CA LYS A 466 -3.39 18.40 2.27
C LYS A 466 -3.33 17.99 0.80
N GLU A 467 -3.47 18.93 -0.12
CA GLU A 467 -3.40 18.62 -1.54
C GLU A 467 -1.95 18.53 -2.02
N VAL A 468 -1.62 17.37 -2.61
CA VAL A 468 -0.34 17.14 -3.25
C VAL A 468 -0.52 17.27 -4.75
N GLN A 469 -0.01 18.38 -5.28
CA GLN A 469 0.24 18.64 -6.70
C GLN A 469 -0.86 18.30 -7.73
N ILE A 470 -1.44 19.35 -8.32
CA ILE A 470 -2.16 19.29 -9.59
C ILE A 470 -1.24 19.64 -10.77
N SER A 471 -0.09 20.29 -10.57
CA SER A 471 0.94 20.48 -11.58
C SER A 471 2.31 20.69 -10.97
N GLU A 472 3.38 20.47 -11.74
CA GLU A 472 4.79 20.49 -11.30
C GLU A 472 5.27 21.79 -10.63
N GLU A 473 4.53 22.88 -10.78
CA GLU A 473 4.91 24.20 -10.24
C GLU A 473 3.98 24.71 -9.12
N LYS A 474 2.89 24.00 -8.78
CA LYS A 474 1.79 24.56 -7.97
C LYS A 474 1.41 23.64 -6.82
N ARG A 475 1.82 23.99 -5.61
CA ARG A 475 1.33 23.37 -4.36
C ARG A 475 0.30 24.30 -3.74
N LEU A 476 -0.95 23.86 -3.71
CA LEU A 476 -1.92 24.36 -2.76
C LEU A 476 -1.67 23.67 -1.43
N ASP A 477 -1.64 24.45 -0.38
CA ASP A 477 -1.14 23.91 0.88
C ASP A 477 -2.20 23.23 1.72
N VAL A 478 -3.45 23.71 1.73
CA VAL A 478 -4.52 23.16 2.59
C VAL A 478 -5.88 23.31 1.93
N ILE A 479 -6.65 22.22 1.86
CA ILE A 479 -8.10 22.28 1.65
C ILE A 479 -8.77 21.84 2.93
N VAL A 480 -9.63 22.69 3.48
CA VAL A 480 -10.46 22.40 4.63
C VAL A 480 -11.86 22.07 4.16
N THR A 481 -12.33 20.86 4.42
CA THR A 481 -13.73 20.49 4.23
C THR A 481 -14.44 20.56 5.58
N TYR A 482 -15.44 21.41 5.68
CA TYR A 482 -16.24 21.57 6.89
C TYR A 482 -17.72 21.54 6.54
N LEU A 483 -18.44 20.56 7.07
CA LEU A 483 -19.80 20.21 6.65
C LEU A 483 -19.81 19.86 5.15
N ASP A 484 -20.52 20.66 4.34
CA ASP A 484 -20.65 20.51 2.89
C ASP A 484 -19.83 21.55 2.08
N ARG A 485 -19.06 22.42 2.77
CA ARG A 485 -18.24 23.45 2.14
C ARG A 485 -16.75 23.13 2.14
N ARG A 486 -16.09 23.54 1.06
CA ARG A 486 -14.63 23.45 0.89
C ARG A 486 -14.01 24.84 0.96
N TYR A 487 -12.98 24.98 1.80
CA TYR A 487 -12.18 26.18 1.95
C TYR A 487 -10.79 25.91 1.40
N VAL A 488 -10.42 26.63 0.35
CA VAL A 488 -9.10 26.51 -0.28
C VAL A 488 -8.17 27.53 0.36
N VAL A 489 -7.09 27.08 0.98
CA VAL A 489 -6.11 27.91 1.67
C VAL A 489 -4.73 27.67 1.10
N GLU A 490 -4.13 28.69 0.51
CA GLU A 490 -2.74 28.64 0.06
C GLU A 490 -1.84 29.32 1.10
N LEU A 491 -0.74 28.64 1.46
CA LEU A 491 0.26 29.14 2.40
C LEU A 491 1.52 29.50 1.62
N LYS A 492 1.99 30.75 1.74
CA LYS A 492 3.18 31.23 1.01
C LYS A 492 4.13 32.00 1.90
N VAL A 493 5.42 31.86 1.61
CA VAL A 493 6.43 32.79 2.09
C VAL A 493 6.50 33.97 1.11
N TRP A 494 6.60 35.19 1.65
CA TRP A 494 6.73 36.38 0.84
C TRP A 494 8.09 36.45 0.12
N HIS A 495 8.07 36.45 -1.18
CA HIS A 495 9.26 36.59 -2.05
C HIS A 495 9.19 37.79 -2.99
N GLY A 496 8.38 38.78 -2.67
CA GLY A 496 8.22 40.01 -3.44
C GLY A 496 6.94 40.09 -4.29
N PRO A 497 6.65 41.26 -4.89
CA PRO A 497 5.39 41.55 -5.58
C PRO A 497 5.11 40.65 -6.78
N GLU A 498 6.13 40.31 -7.58
CA GLU A 498 5.95 39.49 -8.78
C GLU A 498 5.62 38.01 -8.42
N ALA A 499 6.30 37.47 -7.41
CA ALA A 499 5.97 36.12 -6.89
C ALA A 499 4.54 36.07 -6.31
N HIS A 500 4.11 37.15 -5.67
CA HIS A 500 2.75 37.28 -5.14
C HIS A 500 1.71 37.32 -6.25
N LYS A 501 1.88 38.16 -7.31
CA LYS A 501 0.99 38.19 -8.46
C LYS A 501 0.89 36.83 -9.17
N LYS A 502 2.01 36.14 -9.33
CA LYS A 502 2.05 34.78 -9.90
C LYS A 502 1.24 33.82 -9.03
N GLY A 503 1.37 33.94 -7.70
CA GLY A 503 0.62 33.13 -6.75
C GLY A 503 -0.89 33.30 -6.83
N ILE A 504 -1.34 34.55 -6.92
CA ILE A 504 -2.77 34.87 -7.06
C ILE A 504 -3.36 34.24 -8.33
N ARG A 505 -2.66 34.37 -9.48
CA ARG A 505 -3.12 33.73 -10.72
C ARG A 505 -3.23 32.19 -10.58
N GLN A 506 -2.26 31.61 -9.94
CA GLN A 506 -2.23 30.17 -9.71
C GLN A 506 -3.39 29.70 -8.83
N LEU A 507 -3.68 30.44 -7.75
CA LEU A 507 -4.81 30.15 -6.88
C LEU A 507 -6.14 30.31 -7.63
N LYS A 508 -6.28 31.32 -8.48
CA LYS A 508 -7.45 31.52 -9.34
C LYS A 508 -7.68 30.34 -10.30
N ASP A 509 -6.65 29.91 -11.04
CA ASP A 509 -6.73 28.75 -11.95
C ASP A 509 -7.19 27.48 -11.23
N TYR A 510 -6.82 27.35 -9.95
CA TYR A 510 -7.26 26.24 -9.13
C TYR A 510 -8.72 26.37 -8.68
N MET A 511 -9.10 27.58 -8.22
CA MET A 511 -10.49 27.86 -7.84
C MET A 511 -11.46 27.51 -8.97
N ASP A 512 -11.09 27.86 -10.21
CA ASP A 512 -11.90 27.57 -11.39
C ASP A 512 -12.06 26.06 -11.65
N ARG A 513 -11.01 25.28 -11.39
CA ARG A 513 -11.06 23.82 -11.55
C ARG A 513 -11.88 23.12 -10.46
N VAL A 514 -11.84 23.64 -9.25
CA VAL A 514 -12.56 23.05 -8.09
C VAL A 514 -14.00 23.59 -7.98
N GLY A 515 -14.32 24.64 -8.77
CA GLY A 515 -15.66 25.24 -8.77
C GLY A 515 -15.94 26.09 -7.53
N VAL A 516 -14.92 26.70 -6.91
CA VAL A 516 -15.09 27.60 -5.75
C VAL A 516 -14.88 29.05 -6.14
N THR A 517 -15.69 29.95 -5.58
CA THR A 517 -15.64 31.39 -5.84
C THR A 517 -14.88 32.17 -4.77
N GLU A 518 -14.55 31.53 -3.64
CA GLU A 518 -13.81 32.11 -2.54
C GLU A 518 -12.60 31.24 -2.19
N ALA A 519 -11.44 31.89 -1.98
CA ALA A 519 -10.23 31.24 -1.51
C ALA A 519 -9.45 32.13 -0.54
N PHE A 520 -8.49 31.56 0.14
CA PHE A 520 -7.72 32.18 1.20
C PHE A 520 -6.23 32.08 0.92
N LEU A 521 -5.49 33.16 1.18
CA LEU A 521 -4.05 33.22 1.01
C LEU A 521 -3.39 33.72 2.31
N LEU A 522 -2.63 32.86 2.96
CA LEU A 522 -1.86 33.20 4.14
C LEU A 522 -0.39 33.39 3.77
N ILE A 523 0.14 34.59 3.97
CA ILE A 523 1.49 34.97 3.59
C ILE A 523 2.34 35.15 4.84
N PHE A 524 3.39 34.33 4.96
CA PHE A 524 4.43 34.49 5.97
C PHE A 524 5.46 35.50 5.48
N ASP A 525 5.52 36.67 6.11
CA ASP A 525 6.47 37.73 5.79
C ASP A 525 7.56 37.80 6.88
N PHE A 526 8.72 37.25 6.60
CA PHE A 526 9.84 37.20 7.55
C PHE A 526 10.75 38.42 7.50
N ARG A 527 10.39 39.47 6.78
CA ARG A 527 11.19 40.69 6.71
C ARG A 527 11.09 41.49 8.03
N VAL A 528 12.16 42.14 8.41
CA VAL A 528 12.23 42.99 9.61
C VAL A 528 11.18 44.14 9.55
N THR A 529 10.87 44.60 8.34
CA THR A 529 9.93 45.71 8.08
C THR A 529 8.55 45.22 7.66
N LYS A 530 8.18 43.98 8.03
CA LYS A 530 6.88 43.40 7.67
C LYS A 530 5.72 44.26 8.14
N LYS A 531 4.66 44.27 7.34
CA LYS A 531 3.39 44.91 7.68
C LYS A 531 2.33 43.82 7.90
N TRP A 532 1.67 43.88 9.02
CA TRP A 532 0.49 43.07 9.29
C TRP A 532 -0.67 43.62 8.45
N LYS A 533 -0.97 42.95 7.34
CA LYS A 533 -1.91 43.42 6.32
C LYS A 533 -3.01 42.39 6.11
N GLN A 534 -4.20 42.87 5.79
CA GLN A 534 -5.34 42.08 5.35
C GLN A 534 -5.85 42.73 4.05
N GLU A 535 -6.21 41.92 3.07
CA GLU A 535 -6.61 42.40 1.76
C GLU A 535 -7.60 41.46 1.10
N ASN A 536 -8.66 42.00 0.49
CA ASN A 536 -9.54 41.30 -0.42
C ASN A 536 -9.10 41.58 -1.86
N ILE A 537 -8.79 40.53 -2.61
CA ILE A 537 -8.33 40.62 -3.98
C ILE A 537 -9.41 39.98 -4.87
N GLN A 538 -10.06 40.85 -5.67
CA GLN A 538 -11.04 40.41 -6.65
C GLN A 538 -10.31 40.03 -7.97
N VAL A 539 -10.55 38.79 -8.44
CA VAL A 539 -10.02 38.28 -9.71
C VAL A 539 -11.16 37.70 -10.53
N GLY A 540 -11.70 38.51 -11.46
CA GLY A 540 -12.93 38.15 -12.16
C GLY A 540 -14.12 38.01 -11.20
N THR A 541 -14.79 36.90 -11.21
CA THR A 541 -15.90 36.58 -10.31
C THR A 541 -15.49 35.97 -8.95
N SER A 542 -14.19 35.76 -8.74
CA SER A 542 -13.66 35.10 -7.57
C SER A 542 -13.03 36.10 -6.59
N ASN A 543 -13.18 35.81 -5.29
CA ASN A 543 -12.64 36.59 -4.19
C ASN A 543 -11.52 35.81 -3.46
N ILE A 544 -10.37 36.46 -3.27
CA ILE A 544 -9.24 35.89 -2.52
C ILE A 544 -8.98 36.76 -1.29
N PHE A 545 -9.27 36.23 -0.11
CA PHE A 545 -8.95 36.92 1.14
C PHE A 545 -7.50 36.60 1.55
N THR A 546 -6.68 37.62 1.67
CA THR A 546 -5.24 37.49 1.92
C THR A 546 -4.87 38.09 3.27
N VAL A 547 -4.07 37.37 4.05
CA VAL A 547 -3.57 37.80 5.37
C VAL A 547 -2.05 37.62 5.40
N TRP A 548 -1.32 38.64 5.88
CA TRP A 548 0.13 38.61 6.11
C TRP A 548 0.44 38.42 7.60
N VAL A 549 1.31 37.44 7.92
CA VAL A 549 1.75 37.13 9.28
C VAL A 549 3.26 37.18 9.44
#